data_04376f27efdf4ddb7de21cf29b7b1646
#
_entry.id   04376f27efdf4ddb7de21cf29b7b1646
#
_cell.length_a   1.000
_cell.length_b   1.000
_cell.length_c   1.000
_cell.angle_alpha   90.00
_cell.angle_beta   90.00
_cell.angle_gamma   90.00
#
_symmetry.space_group_name_H-M   'P 1'
#
loop_
_entity.id
_entity.type
_entity.pdbx_description
1 polymer ?
#
loop_
_entity_poly.entity_id
_entity_poly.type
_entity_poly.pdbx_seq_one_letter_code
_entity_poly.pdbx_strand_id
1 'polypeptide(L)'
;MPRIFARAIDAVHKALLEAFSLEKILTPEEDAARSLVQLLDFGATMEAFRIDQDYYVVKFTVPKKFVGYFVNELNMEEEFHLKLIALKRANKVTNCLGISLMERHVKNELPGDEKVEEGDELVCYGKYRDFQSFWKAI
;
A
#
# COMPACT_ATOMS: atom_id res chain seq x y z
N MET A 1 -23.66 25.65 -2.07
CA MET A 1 -22.38 26.23 -2.50
C MET A 1 -21.78 25.44 -3.66
N PRO A 2 -21.29 26.12 -4.69
CA PRO A 2 -20.60 25.40 -5.78
C PRO A 2 -19.33 24.75 -5.25
N ARG A 3 -19.05 23.53 -5.70
CA ARG A 3 -17.79 22.85 -5.42
C ARG A 3 -16.74 23.33 -6.41
N ILE A 4 -15.62 23.78 -5.90
CA ILE A 4 -14.52 24.30 -6.72
C ILE A 4 -13.29 23.43 -6.50
N PHE A 5 -12.77 22.91 -7.61
CA PHE A 5 -11.52 22.14 -7.66
C PHE A 5 -10.48 22.95 -8.42
N ALA A 6 -9.25 22.92 -7.97
CA ALA A 6 -8.15 23.60 -8.64
C ALA A 6 -6.92 22.69 -8.70
N ARG A 7 -6.06 22.91 -9.69
CA ARG A 7 -4.77 22.26 -9.86
C ARG A 7 -3.67 23.20 -9.41
N ALA A 8 -2.81 22.73 -8.52
CA ALA A 8 -1.59 23.44 -8.14
C ALA A 8 -0.39 22.91 -8.96
N ILE A 9 0.43 23.83 -9.47
CA ILE A 9 1.61 23.52 -10.28
C ILE A 9 2.85 23.36 -9.39
N ASP A 10 2.95 24.16 -8.34
CA ASP A 10 4.05 24.16 -7.38
C ASP A 10 3.57 24.47 -5.95
N ALA A 11 4.49 24.44 -5.00
CA ALA A 11 4.17 24.64 -3.59
C ALA A 11 3.66 26.06 -3.29
N VAL A 12 4.16 27.08 -4.00
CA VAL A 12 3.71 28.47 -3.85
C VAL A 12 2.28 28.63 -4.38
N HIS A 13 2.02 28.07 -5.55
CA HIS A 13 0.68 28.06 -6.14
C HIS A 13 -0.32 27.32 -5.26
N LYS A 14 0.07 26.18 -4.68
CA LYS A 14 -0.74 25.44 -3.72
C LYS A 14 -1.09 26.28 -2.50
N ALA A 15 -0.12 26.97 -1.90
CA ALA A 15 -0.32 27.83 -0.74
C ALA A 15 -1.28 28.99 -1.04
N LEU A 16 -1.19 29.58 -2.24
CA LEU A 16 -2.13 30.61 -2.70
C LEU A 16 -3.55 30.06 -2.86
N LEU A 17 -3.71 28.88 -3.44
CA LEU A 17 -5.02 28.23 -3.61
C LEU A 17 -5.64 27.83 -2.27
N GLU A 18 -4.86 27.41 -1.29
CA GLU A 18 -5.32 27.10 0.06
C GLU A 18 -5.99 28.29 0.74
N ALA A 19 -5.52 29.51 0.47
CA ALA A 19 -6.12 30.75 0.98
C ALA A 19 -7.54 31.03 0.45
N PHE A 20 -7.94 30.41 -0.65
CA PHE A 20 -9.27 30.58 -1.26
C PHE A 20 -10.31 29.57 -0.77
N SER A 21 -9.98 28.72 0.19
CA SER A 21 -10.90 27.71 0.77
C SER A 21 -11.60 26.85 -0.29
N LEU A 22 -10.85 26.34 -1.24
CA LEU A 22 -11.36 25.48 -2.31
C LEU A 22 -11.72 24.09 -1.77
N GLU A 23 -12.66 23.44 -2.40
CA GLU A 23 -13.08 22.06 -2.05
C GLU A 23 -11.91 21.07 -2.12
N LYS A 24 -11.15 21.15 -3.17
CA LYS A 24 -9.96 20.30 -3.35
C LYS A 24 -8.93 20.96 -4.26
N ILE A 25 -7.68 20.86 -3.85
CA ILE A 25 -6.53 21.27 -4.66
C ILE A 25 -5.85 20.02 -5.20
N LEU A 26 -5.72 19.93 -6.51
CA LEU A 26 -5.05 18.83 -7.19
C LEU A 26 -3.57 19.14 -7.37
N THR A 27 -2.72 18.22 -6.98
CA THR A 27 -1.26 18.33 -7.08
C THR A 27 -0.67 17.14 -7.86
N PRO A 28 -1.02 16.97 -9.16
CA PRO A 28 -0.67 15.77 -9.91
C PRO A 28 0.84 15.56 -10.06
N GLU A 29 1.62 16.62 -10.18
CA GLU A 29 3.08 16.54 -10.28
C GLU A 29 3.71 16.11 -8.95
N GLU A 30 3.25 16.66 -7.83
CA GLU A 30 3.70 16.26 -6.48
C GLU A 30 3.31 14.80 -6.18
N ASP A 31 2.09 14.42 -6.51
CA ASP A 31 1.60 13.07 -6.31
C ASP A 31 2.36 12.05 -7.16
N ALA A 32 2.64 12.38 -8.42
CA ALA A 32 3.46 11.54 -9.31
C ALA A 32 4.90 11.41 -8.81
N ALA A 33 5.51 12.48 -8.34
CA ALA A 33 6.86 12.47 -7.76
C ALA A 33 6.91 11.60 -6.50
N ARG A 34 5.92 11.71 -5.62
CA ARG A 34 5.81 10.88 -4.42
C ARG A 34 5.67 9.41 -4.76
N SER A 35 4.83 9.08 -5.73
CA SER A 35 4.65 7.71 -6.21
C SER A 35 5.94 7.14 -6.80
N LEU A 36 6.69 7.95 -7.53
CA LEU A 36 7.99 7.55 -8.08
C LEU A 36 9.01 7.27 -6.98
N VAL A 37 9.08 8.11 -5.96
CA VAL A 37 9.97 7.89 -4.79
C VAL A 37 9.63 6.56 -4.10
N GLN A 38 8.34 6.29 -3.87
CA GLN A 38 7.90 5.03 -3.29
C GLN A 38 8.29 3.82 -4.14
N LEU A 39 8.15 3.94 -5.46
CA LEU A 39 8.56 2.89 -6.40
C LEU A 39 10.06 2.61 -6.33
N LEU A 40 10.88 3.66 -6.22
CA LEU A 40 12.34 3.54 -6.11
C LEU A 40 12.77 2.96 -4.76
N ASP A 41 12.11 3.38 -3.67
CA ASP A 41 12.43 2.93 -2.32
C ASP A 41 12.04 1.45 -2.09
N PHE A 42 10.91 1.02 -2.61
CA PHE A 42 10.31 -0.27 -2.27
C PHE A 42 10.13 -1.24 -3.44
N GLY A 43 10.34 -0.79 -4.67
CA GLY A 43 10.17 -1.59 -5.87
C GLY A 43 8.74 -1.62 -6.42
N ALA A 44 8.61 -2.16 -7.64
CA ALA A 44 7.36 -2.13 -8.42
C ALA A 44 6.21 -2.99 -7.86
N THR A 45 6.48 -3.83 -6.88
CA THR A 45 5.49 -4.75 -6.30
C THR A 45 4.71 -4.17 -5.12
N MET A 46 4.88 -2.88 -4.86
CA MET A 46 4.32 -2.23 -3.70
C MET A 46 3.39 -1.09 -4.11
N GLU A 47 2.25 -1.02 -3.46
CA GLU A 47 1.32 0.12 -3.53
C GLU A 47 1.16 0.72 -2.14
N ALA A 48 1.32 2.03 -2.02
CA ALA A 48 1.20 2.75 -0.76
C ALA A 48 0.16 3.85 -0.86
N PHE A 49 -0.72 3.90 0.14
CA PHE A 49 -1.74 4.93 0.28
C PHE A 49 -1.47 5.73 1.55
N ARG A 50 -1.28 7.03 1.40
CA ARG A 50 -1.11 7.93 2.53
C ARG A 50 -2.46 8.15 3.23
N ILE A 51 -2.48 7.91 4.54
CA ILE A 51 -3.67 8.15 5.38
C ILE A 51 -3.55 9.49 6.09
N ASP A 52 -2.38 9.78 6.65
CA ASP A 52 -2.05 11.01 7.35
C ASP A 52 -0.57 11.34 7.10
N GLN A 53 -0.02 12.37 7.73
CA GLN A 53 1.33 12.86 7.48
C GLN A 53 2.39 11.75 7.40
N ASP A 54 2.42 10.86 8.38
CA ASP A 54 3.43 9.80 8.49
C ASP A 54 2.86 8.38 8.35
N TYR A 55 1.54 8.26 8.30
CA TYR A 55 0.87 6.97 8.29
C TYR A 55 0.40 6.55 6.91
N TYR A 56 0.66 5.30 6.59
CA TYR A 56 0.36 4.69 5.30
C TYR A 56 -0.34 3.34 5.46
N VAL A 57 -1.18 3.02 4.51
CA VAL A 57 -1.59 1.65 4.22
C VAL A 57 -0.79 1.18 3.02
N VAL A 58 -0.08 0.09 3.17
CA VAL A 58 0.82 -0.44 2.15
C VAL A 58 0.42 -1.85 1.78
N LYS A 59 0.28 -2.09 0.50
CA LYS A 59 0.06 -3.42 -0.08
C LYS A 59 1.34 -3.86 -0.79
N PHE A 60 1.83 -5.05 -0.47
CA PHE A 60 3.05 -5.60 -1.07
C PHE A 60 2.98 -7.12 -1.20
N THR A 61 3.67 -7.64 -2.18
CA THR A 61 3.83 -9.09 -2.34
C THR A 61 4.67 -9.65 -1.19
N VAL A 62 4.24 -10.76 -0.64
CA VAL A 62 4.97 -11.45 0.44
C VAL A 62 6.41 -11.72 0.04
N PRO A 63 7.38 -11.23 0.82
CA PRO A 63 8.78 -11.58 0.62
C PRO A 63 9.01 -13.08 0.74
N LYS A 64 9.91 -13.64 -0.06
CA LYS A 64 10.24 -15.06 -0.03
C LYS A 64 10.61 -15.59 1.36
N LYS A 65 11.22 -14.74 2.18
CA LYS A 65 11.58 -15.02 3.56
C LYS A 65 10.39 -15.46 4.42
N PHE A 66 9.20 -14.92 4.16
CA PHE A 66 7.98 -15.18 4.94
C PHE A 66 7.06 -16.25 4.34
N VAL A 67 7.37 -16.74 3.15
CA VAL A 67 6.61 -17.82 2.55
C VAL A 67 6.71 -19.08 3.42
N GLY A 68 5.57 -19.64 3.77
CA GLY A 68 5.48 -20.81 4.63
C GLY A 68 5.33 -20.53 6.13
N TYR A 69 5.51 -19.29 6.58
CA TYR A 69 5.22 -18.90 7.95
C TYR A 69 3.71 -18.77 8.18
N PHE A 70 3.28 -18.96 9.41
CA PHE A 70 1.94 -18.62 9.81
C PHE A 70 1.82 -17.12 10.08
N VAL A 71 0.62 -16.58 9.92
CA VAL A 71 0.35 -15.13 10.11
C VAL A 71 0.78 -14.65 11.50
N ASN A 72 0.54 -15.44 12.54
CA ASN A 72 0.97 -15.12 13.90
C ASN A 72 2.50 -15.17 14.12
N GLU A 73 3.23 -15.87 13.25
CA GLU A 73 4.69 -15.96 13.31
C GLU A 73 5.39 -14.80 12.62
N LEU A 74 4.65 -14.02 11.81
CA LEU A 74 5.22 -12.88 11.10
C LEU A 74 5.66 -11.74 12.05
N ASN A 75 5.07 -11.67 13.24
CA ASN A 75 5.39 -10.70 14.29
C ASN A 75 5.48 -9.25 13.78
N MET A 76 4.63 -8.90 12.78
CA MET A 76 4.70 -7.62 12.07
C MET A 76 4.52 -6.43 13.02
N GLU A 77 3.67 -6.57 14.03
CA GLU A 77 3.40 -5.51 14.99
C GLU A 77 4.52 -5.37 16.04
N GLU A 78 5.02 -6.49 16.53
CA GLU A 78 6.05 -6.50 17.59
C GLU A 78 7.44 -6.14 17.06
N GLU A 79 7.82 -6.67 15.90
CA GLU A 79 9.16 -6.46 15.35
C GLU A 79 9.25 -5.20 14.47
N PHE A 80 8.20 -4.89 13.72
CA PHE A 80 8.24 -3.84 12.71
C PHE A 80 7.26 -2.69 12.97
N HIS A 81 6.47 -2.76 14.04
CA HIS A 81 5.42 -1.77 14.34
C HIS A 81 4.39 -1.58 13.21
N LEU A 82 4.21 -2.61 12.40
CA LEU A 82 3.29 -2.63 11.28
C LEU A 82 2.09 -3.51 11.60
N LYS A 83 0.91 -2.93 11.55
CA LYS A 83 -0.33 -3.67 11.77
C LYS A 83 -0.76 -4.37 10.49
N LEU A 84 -0.86 -5.68 10.51
CA LEU A 84 -1.42 -6.46 9.41
C LEU A 84 -2.95 -6.27 9.37
N ILE A 85 -3.45 -5.76 8.24
CA ILE A 85 -4.89 -5.50 8.04
C ILE A 85 -5.54 -6.64 7.28
N ALA A 86 -4.91 -7.11 6.20
CA ALA A 86 -5.49 -8.11 5.32
C ALA A 86 -4.40 -8.91 4.60
N LEU A 87 -4.80 -10.10 4.18
CA LEU A 87 -4.04 -10.94 3.25
C LEU A 87 -4.87 -11.14 2.00
N LYS A 88 -4.26 -10.93 0.84
CA LYS A 88 -4.87 -11.24 -0.46
C LYS A 88 -4.22 -12.49 -1.02
N ARG A 89 -5.03 -13.52 -1.23
CA ARG A 89 -4.56 -14.77 -1.81
C ARG A 89 -4.66 -14.75 -3.33
N ALA A 90 -3.61 -15.21 -3.99
CA ALA A 90 -3.59 -15.42 -5.42
C ALA A 90 -4.30 -16.73 -5.77
N ASN A 91 -5.36 -16.63 -6.58
CA ASN A 91 -6.09 -17.77 -7.09
C ASN A 91 -5.99 -17.80 -8.63
N LYS A 92 -5.79 -18.99 -9.16
CA LYS A 92 -5.81 -19.20 -10.60
C LYS A 92 -7.25 -19.34 -11.08
N VAL A 93 -7.69 -18.40 -11.90
CA VAL A 93 -9.01 -18.39 -12.50
C VAL A 93 -8.88 -18.56 -14.00
N THR A 94 -9.70 -19.43 -14.59
CA THR A 94 -9.75 -19.61 -16.04
C THR A 94 -10.95 -18.83 -16.59
N ASN A 95 -10.68 -17.90 -17.53
CA ASN A 95 -11.73 -17.12 -18.16
C ASN A 95 -12.52 -17.96 -19.20
N CYS A 96 -13.58 -17.38 -19.75
CA CYS A 96 -14.43 -18.04 -20.75
C CYS A 96 -13.70 -18.41 -22.06
N LEU A 97 -12.50 -17.85 -22.30
CA LEU A 97 -11.63 -18.16 -23.43
C LEU A 97 -10.58 -19.24 -23.12
N GLY A 98 -10.64 -19.86 -21.92
CA GLY A 98 -9.67 -20.86 -21.48
C GLY A 98 -8.32 -20.31 -21.06
N ILE A 99 -8.18 -18.98 -20.94
CA ILE A 99 -6.94 -18.33 -20.50
C ILE A 99 -6.93 -18.32 -18.98
N SER A 100 -5.83 -18.84 -18.39
CA SER A 100 -5.62 -18.80 -16.95
C SER A 100 -5.11 -17.43 -16.52
N LEU A 101 -5.82 -16.80 -15.62
CA LEU A 101 -5.48 -15.52 -15.00
C LEU A 101 -5.25 -15.73 -13.50
N MET A 102 -4.32 -14.94 -12.94
CA MET A 102 -4.12 -14.89 -11.49
C MET A 102 -4.94 -13.73 -10.93
N GLU A 103 -5.96 -14.05 -10.17
CA GLU A 103 -6.75 -13.08 -9.44
C GLU A 103 -6.39 -13.14 -7.96
N ARG A 104 -6.38 -11.99 -7.29
CA ARG A 104 -6.10 -11.90 -5.86
C ARG A 104 -7.31 -11.37 -5.13
N HIS A 105 -7.76 -12.15 -4.16
CA HIS A 105 -8.92 -11.82 -3.35
C HIS A 105 -8.53 -11.70 -1.88
N VAL A 106 -9.15 -10.74 -1.19
CA VAL A 106 -8.97 -10.56 0.25
C VAL A 106 -9.58 -11.76 0.98
N LYS A 107 -8.83 -12.34 1.90
CA LYS A 107 -9.39 -13.30 2.86
C LYS A 107 -10.17 -12.53 3.92
N ASN A 108 -11.43 -12.86 4.07
CA ASN A 108 -12.33 -12.19 5.03
C ASN A 108 -11.93 -12.43 6.48
N GLU A 109 -11.32 -13.57 6.76
CA GLU A 109 -10.82 -13.93 8.08
C GLU A 109 -9.32 -14.23 7.98
N LEU A 110 -8.55 -13.73 8.92
CA LEU A 110 -7.12 -14.00 9.09
C LEU A 110 -6.90 -14.69 10.42
N PRO A 111 -7.20 -16.00 10.51
CA PRO A 111 -6.81 -16.76 11.69
C PRO A 111 -5.28 -16.76 11.80
N GLY A 112 -4.77 -16.68 13.02
CA GLY A 112 -3.32 -16.65 13.26
C GLY A 112 -2.56 -17.88 12.74
N ASP A 113 -3.27 -18.98 12.55
CA ASP A 113 -2.78 -20.26 11.98
C ASP A 113 -2.89 -20.33 10.45
N GLU A 114 -3.28 -19.25 9.78
CA GLU A 114 -3.25 -19.15 8.33
C GLU A 114 -1.81 -19.11 7.83
N LYS A 115 -1.50 -19.96 6.86
CA LYS A 115 -0.18 -20.03 6.27
C LYS A 115 -0.05 -19.06 5.09
N VAL A 116 1.04 -18.33 5.07
CA VAL A 116 1.37 -17.41 3.98
C VAL A 116 2.00 -18.19 2.83
N GLU A 117 1.48 -17.98 1.62
CA GLU A 117 1.90 -18.67 0.41
C GLU A 117 2.62 -17.72 -0.56
N GLU A 118 3.39 -18.31 -1.48
CA GLU A 118 4.05 -17.54 -2.53
C GLU A 118 3.02 -16.85 -3.43
N GLY A 119 3.23 -15.58 -3.71
CA GLY A 119 2.32 -14.76 -4.51
C GLY A 119 1.20 -14.10 -3.71
N ASP A 120 1.05 -14.40 -2.44
CA ASP A 120 0.14 -13.66 -1.56
C ASP A 120 0.58 -12.21 -1.44
N GLU A 121 -0.37 -11.32 -1.20
CA GLU A 121 -0.12 -9.91 -0.88
C GLU A 121 -0.57 -9.62 0.55
N LEU A 122 0.26 -8.90 1.27
CA LEU A 122 -0.06 -8.38 2.59
C LEU A 122 -0.46 -6.92 2.49
N VAL A 123 -1.47 -6.54 3.26
CA VAL A 123 -1.87 -5.14 3.46
C VAL A 123 -1.59 -4.78 4.90
N CYS A 124 -0.69 -3.83 5.10
CA CYS A 124 -0.25 -3.40 6.42
C CYS A 124 -0.45 -1.90 6.61
N TYR A 125 -0.63 -1.50 7.85
CA TYR A 125 -0.74 -0.12 8.28
C TYR A 125 0.40 0.24 9.24
N GLY A 126 0.99 1.41 9.06
CA GLY A 126 2.03 1.91 9.95
C GLY A 126 2.67 3.18 9.44
N LYS A 127 3.75 3.59 10.11
CA LYS A 127 4.53 4.75 9.72
C LYS A 127 5.44 4.44 8.54
N TYR A 128 5.66 5.41 7.70
CA TYR A 128 6.55 5.27 6.53
C TYR A 128 7.95 4.76 6.91
N ARG A 129 8.55 5.32 7.96
CA ARG A 129 9.87 4.89 8.46
C ARG A 129 9.90 3.42 8.89
N ASP A 130 8.79 2.91 9.44
CA ASP A 130 8.69 1.51 9.88
C ASP A 130 8.64 0.57 8.66
N PHE A 131 7.96 0.97 7.59
CA PHE A 131 8.02 0.27 6.31
C PHE A 131 9.42 0.27 5.71
N GLN A 132 10.13 1.40 5.76
CA GLN A 132 11.52 1.46 5.29
C GLN A 132 12.43 0.52 6.09
N SER A 133 12.25 0.47 7.41
CA SER A 133 13.00 -0.44 8.29
C SER A 133 12.70 -1.90 7.98
N PHE A 134 11.43 -2.22 7.81
CA PHE A 134 10.97 -3.56 7.40
C PHE A 134 11.61 -3.99 6.08
N TRP A 135 11.57 -3.11 5.06
CA TRP A 135 12.09 -3.41 3.74
C TRP A 135 13.60 -3.62 3.71
N LYS A 136 14.33 -2.93 4.57
CA LYS A 136 15.78 -3.13 4.74
C LYS A 136 16.13 -4.42 5.49
N ALA A 137 15.21 -4.91 6.32
CA ALA A 137 15.42 -6.11 7.14
C ALA A 137 15.14 -7.42 6.40
N ILE A 138 14.37 -7.34 5.30
CA ILE A 138 14.04 -8.48 4.46
C ILE A 138 14.95 -8.54 3.23
#